data_f7cc21d510634877f21d4f8889913ff9
#
_entry.id   f7cc21d510634877f21d4f8889913ff9
#
_cell.length_a   1.000
_cell.length_b   1.000
_cell.length_c   1.000
_cell.angle_alpha   90.00
_cell.angle_beta   90.00
_cell.angle_gamma   90.00
#
_symmetry.space_group_name_H-M   'P 1'
#
loop_
_entity.id
_entity.type
_entity.pdbx_description
1 polymer ?
#
loop_
_entity_poly.entity_id
_entity_poly.type
_entity_poly.pdbx_seq_one_letter_code
_entity_poly.pdbx_strand_id
1 'polypeptide(L)'
;SWLISPLTSGSYTINAYYNGDNNYLSSNTTKILVINQTRSILKVNVEIGENEIIFSATLKTEDGRPITGNVTLELNKEFYKIVITDGVGFRSFDKLPEGKYTYSATYKGTDKISRATDNGTFEIKSVEYNVILNAPDVKMTYHDGTRFIATLTDKQGNPIRDAPIEITINGKT
;
A
#
# COMPACT_ATOMS: atom_id res chain seq x y z
N SER A 1 -27.07 41.32 0.34
CA SER A 1 -26.26 40.12 0.46
C SER A 1 -24.79 40.48 0.34
N TRP A 2 -23.97 39.89 1.16
CA TRP A 2 -22.51 40.08 1.16
C TRP A 2 -21.85 38.77 0.75
N LEU A 3 -20.92 38.83 -0.21
CA LEU A 3 -20.07 37.72 -0.57
C LEU A 3 -18.92 37.63 0.47
N ILE A 4 -18.86 36.57 1.25
CA ILE A 4 -17.73 36.35 2.17
C ILE A 4 -16.57 35.79 1.34
N SER A 5 -15.40 36.44 1.39
CA SER A 5 -14.18 35.94 0.77
C SER A 5 -13.87 34.53 1.24
N PRO A 6 -13.19 33.68 0.43
CA PRO A 6 -12.88 32.32 0.82
C PRO A 6 -12.07 32.29 2.12
N LEU A 7 -12.71 31.79 3.18
CA LEU A 7 -12.11 31.56 4.49
C LEU A 7 -11.59 30.12 4.58
N THR A 8 -10.60 29.88 5.43
CA THR A 8 -10.15 28.52 5.79
C THR A 8 -11.15 27.86 6.75
N SER A 9 -10.99 26.59 7.03
CA SER A 9 -11.80 25.94 8.09
C SER A 9 -11.54 26.58 9.44
N GLY A 10 -12.60 26.72 10.22
CA GLY A 10 -12.55 27.39 11.51
C GLY A 10 -13.89 27.95 11.95
N SER A 11 -13.89 28.58 13.11
CA SER A 11 -15.06 29.29 13.67
C SER A 11 -14.82 30.79 13.61
N TYR A 12 -15.76 31.52 13.03
CA TYR A 12 -15.67 32.96 12.80
C TYR A 12 -16.86 33.66 13.44
N THR A 13 -16.59 34.78 14.12
CA THR A 13 -17.63 35.63 14.67
C THR A 13 -18.05 36.67 13.63
N ILE A 14 -19.31 36.72 13.29
CA ILE A 14 -19.88 37.73 12.41
C ILE A 14 -20.64 38.72 13.27
N ASN A 15 -20.23 39.98 13.23
CA ASN A 15 -20.91 41.10 13.86
C ASN A 15 -21.57 41.96 12.79
N ALA A 16 -22.84 42.22 12.92
CA ALA A 16 -23.56 43.13 12.07
C ALA A 16 -24.12 44.31 12.93
N TYR A 17 -23.89 45.51 12.44
CA TYR A 17 -24.28 46.75 13.09
C TYR A 17 -25.16 47.58 12.18
N TYR A 18 -26.23 48.09 12.70
CA TYR A 18 -27.00 49.17 12.15
C TYR A 18 -26.87 50.39 13.06
N ASN A 19 -26.33 51.47 12.56
CA ASN A 19 -26.00 52.64 13.39
C ASN A 19 -27.24 53.49 13.69
N GLY A 20 -28.40 53.14 13.14
CA GLY A 20 -29.62 53.93 13.29
C GLY A 20 -29.67 55.07 12.26
N ASP A 21 -30.81 55.77 12.22
CA ASP A 21 -31.03 57.00 11.44
C ASP A 21 -32.05 57.90 12.21
N ASN A 22 -32.57 58.95 11.54
CA ASN A 22 -33.49 59.89 12.16
C ASN A 22 -34.80 59.24 12.60
N ASN A 23 -35.17 58.04 12.12
CA ASN A 23 -36.45 57.36 12.39
C ASN A 23 -36.28 56.08 13.18
N TYR A 24 -35.08 55.50 13.20
CA TYR A 24 -34.79 54.16 13.77
C TYR A 24 -33.57 54.19 14.68
N LEU A 25 -33.66 53.47 15.79
CA LEU A 25 -32.55 53.31 16.75
C LEU A 25 -31.50 52.34 16.21
N SER A 26 -30.28 52.50 16.67
CA SER A 26 -29.18 51.56 16.39
C SER A 26 -29.47 50.14 16.90
N SER A 27 -28.99 49.14 16.17
CA SER A 27 -29.14 47.74 16.54
C SER A 27 -27.90 46.96 16.12
N ASN A 28 -27.58 45.88 16.79
CA ASN A 28 -26.48 44.97 16.44
C ASN A 28 -26.87 43.53 16.68
N THR A 29 -26.16 42.65 16.03
CA THR A 29 -26.26 41.21 16.25
C THR A 29 -24.93 40.53 16.00
N THR A 30 -24.67 39.44 16.75
CA THR A 30 -23.50 38.58 16.64
C THR A 30 -23.92 37.17 16.31
N LYS A 31 -23.27 36.55 15.32
CA LYS A 31 -23.49 35.16 14.90
C LYS A 31 -22.14 34.46 14.72
N ILE A 32 -22.17 33.14 14.80
CA ILE A 32 -20.99 32.28 14.54
C ILE A 32 -21.17 31.63 13.18
N LEU A 33 -20.15 31.74 12.35
CA LEU A 33 -19.99 30.97 11.11
C LEU A 33 -18.96 29.88 11.34
N VAL A 34 -19.33 28.64 11.15
CA VAL A 34 -18.41 27.48 11.21
C VAL A 34 -18.15 27.01 9.78
N ILE A 35 -16.89 26.94 9.41
CA ILE A 35 -16.45 26.36 8.14
C ILE A 35 -15.70 25.08 8.46
N ASN A 36 -16.25 23.95 8.02
CA ASN A 36 -15.65 22.63 8.21
C ASN A 36 -14.66 22.31 7.09
N GLN A 37 -13.66 21.46 7.40
CA GLN A 37 -12.82 20.89 6.37
C GLN A 37 -13.65 19.96 5.47
N THR A 38 -13.27 19.90 4.18
CA THR A 38 -13.78 18.87 3.29
C THR A 38 -13.20 17.53 3.68
N ARG A 39 -14.05 16.51 3.83
CA ARG A 39 -13.59 15.15 4.17
C ARG A 39 -12.79 14.54 3.04
N SER A 40 -11.71 13.87 3.39
CA SER A 40 -10.88 13.09 2.47
C SER A 40 -10.99 11.60 2.75
N ILE A 41 -10.81 10.81 1.70
CA ILE A 41 -10.80 9.35 1.71
C ILE A 41 -9.46 8.90 1.12
N LEU A 42 -8.70 8.15 1.91
CA LEU A 42 -7.48 7.48 1.49
C LEU A 42 -7.76 5.98 1.39
N LYS A 43 -7.33 5.36 0.30
CA LYS A 43 -7.31 3.90 0.15
C LYS A 43 -5.99 3.45 -0.43
N VAL A 44 -5.47 2.35 0.11
CA VAL A 44 -4.22 1.73 -0.35
C VAL A 44 -4.52 0.30 -0.77
N ASN A 45 -4.03 -0.07 -1.95
CA ASN A 45 -4.02 -1.43 -2.44
C ASN A 45 -2.58 -1.93 -2.46
N VAL A 46 -2.37 -3.20 -2.10
CA VAL A 46 -1.06 -3.85 -2.11
C VAL A 46 -1.08 -4.97 -3.14
N GLU A 47 -0.18 -4.87 -4.12
CA GLU A 47 0.02 -5.90 -5.14
C GLU A 47 1.37 -6.58 -4.90
N ILE A 48 1.36 -7.92 -4.81
CA ILE A 48 2.54 -8.74 -4.58
C ILE A 48 2.92 -9.38 -5.91
N GLY A 49 4.02 -8.90 -6.50
CA GLY A 49 4.62 -9.47 -7.71
C GLY A 49 5.65 -10.56 -7.39
N GLU A 50 6.31 -11.05 -8.41
CA GLU A 50 7.37 -12.06 -8.26
C GLU A 50 8.60 -11.51 -7.53
N ASN A 51 9.02 -10.28 -7.88
CA ASN A 51 10.23 -9.65 -7.38
C ASN A 51 9.99 -8.34 -6.64
N GLU A 52 8.77 -7.81 -6.66
CA GLU A 52 8.44 -6.52 -6.04
C GLU A 52 7.07 -6.53 -5.37
N ILE A 53 6.85 -5.55 -4.51
CA ILE A 53 5.57 -5.25 -3.88
C ILE A 53 5.23 -3.81 -4.21
N ILE A 54 4.03 -3.58 -4.74
CA ILE A 54 3.56 -2.25 -5.13
C ILE A 54 2.43 -1.81 -4.19
N PHE A 55 2.61 -0.67 -3.56
CA PHE A 55 1.58 0.05 -2.83
C PHE A 55 0.99 1.13 -3.72
N SER A 56 -0.27 0.98 -4.10
CA SER A 56 -1.04 1.96 -4.88
C SER A 56 -2.00 2.70 -3.97
N ALA A 57 -1.85 4.01 -3.84
CA ALA A 57 -2.69 4.85 -3.00
C ALA A 57 -3.63 5.72 -3.83
N THR A 58 -4.91 5.76 -3.46
CA THR A 58 -5.89 6.68 -3.99
C THR A 58 -6.33 7.65 -2.91
N LEU A 59 -6.35 8.95 -3.22
CA LEU A 59 -6.72 10.01 -2.31
C LEU A 59 -7.72 10.96 -2.99
N LYS A 60 -8.92 11.07 -2.42
CA LYS A 60 -9.99 11.89 -2.95
C LYS A 60 -10.84 12.50 -1.84
N THR A 61 -11.60 13.53 -2.18
CA THR A 61 -12.65 14.05 -1.29
C THR A 61 -13.85 13.09 -1.25
N GLU A 62 -14.73 13.26 -0.25
CA GLU A 62 -15.94 12.43 -0.10
C GLU A 62 -16.87 12.53 -1.34
N ASP A 63 -16.89 13.67 -2.02
CA ASP A 63 -17.62 13.91 -3.27
C ASP A 63 -16.86 13.44 -4.54
N GLY A 64 -15.74 12.72 -4.34
CA GLY A 64 -15.01 12.03 -5.42
C GLY A 64 -13.94 12.84 -6.13
N ARG A 65 -13.72 14.12 -5.78
CA ARG A 65 -12.68 14.95 -6.43
C ARG A 65 -11.28 14.48 -6.03
N PRO A 66 -10.35 14.37 -6.98
CA PRO A 66 -8.98 13.96 -6.70
C PRO A 66 -8.24 15.00 -5.85
N ILE A 67 -7.34 14.51 -4.99
CA ILE A 67 -6.48 15.34 -4.14
C ILE A 67 -5.03 15.06 -4.49
N THR A 68 -4.27 16.12 -4.77
CA THR A 68 -2.81 16.05 -4.92
C THR A 68 -2.16 16.33 -3.57
N GLY A 69 -1.15 15.53 -3.18
CA GLY A 69 -0.48 15.70 -1.90
C GLY A 69 0.49 14.56 -1.58
N ASN A 70 0.87 14.45 -0.32
CA ASN A 70 1.78 13.42 0.14
C ASN A 70 1.08 12.51 1.16
N VAL A 71 1.23 11.22 0.96
CA VAL A 71 0.85 10.18 1.92
C VAL A 71 2.12 9.62 2.56
N THR A 72 2.11 9.48 3.87
CA THR A 72 3.16 8.76 4.61
C THR A 72 2.70 7.33 4.77
N LEU A 73 3.47 6.40 4.22
CA LEU A 73 3.29 4.96 4.40
C LEU A 73 4.26 4.49 5.48
N GLU A 74 3.77 3.86 6.51
CA GLU A 74 4.53 3.10 7.50
C GLU A 74 4.49 1.62 7.13
N LEU A 75 5.66 1.01 6.95
CA LEU A 75 5.85 -0.42 6.69
C LEU A 75 7.07 -0.88 7.48
N ASN A 76 6.95 -1.92 8.31
CA ASN A 76 8.01 -2.44 9.17
C ASN A 76 8.64 -1.39 10.10
N LYS A 77 7.84 -0.45 10.63
CA LYS A 77 8.29 0.68 11.46
C LYS A 77 9.16 1.71 10.74
N GLU A 78 9.30 1.59 9.43
CA GLU A 78 9.94 2.60 8.60
C GLU A 78 8.89 3.44 7.87
N PHE A 79 9.24 4.70 7.60
CA PHE A 79 8.32 5.65 6.99
C PHE A 79 8.75 5.99 5.57
N TYR A 80 7.82 5.87 4.66
CA TYR A 80 8.01 6.13 3.24
C TYR A 80 7.00 7.15 2.74
N LYS A 81 7.42 7.94 1.77
CA LYS A 81 6.55 8.93 1.13
C LYS A 81 5.97 8.35 -0.17
N ILE A 82 4.65 8.47 -0.33
CA ILE A 82 3.96 8.28 -1.60
C ILE A 82 3.48 9.65 -2.07
N VAL A 83 3.95 10.09 -3.23
CA VAL A 83 3.50 11.33 -3.85
C VAL A 83 2.21 11.03 -4.61
N ILE A 84 1.13 11.73 -4.26
CA ILE A 84 -0.16 11.62 -4.92
C ILE A 84 -0.30 12.77 -5.90
N THR A 85 -0.52 12.45 -7.16
CA THR A 85 -0.81 13.41 -8.22
C THR A 85 -2.15 13.06 -8.82
N ASP A 86 -3.04 14.02 -8.88
CA ASP A 86 -4.40 13.84 -9.43
C ASP A 86 -5.14 12.64 -8.81
N GLY A 87 -5.02 12.50 -7.49
CA GLY A 87 -5.72 11.49 -6.71
C GLY A 87 -5.06 10.11 -6.66
N VAL A 88 -3.95 9.88 -7.35
CA VAL A 88 -3.29 8.56 -7.42
C VAL A 88 -1.78 8.69 -7.20
N GLY A 89 -1.20 7.73 -6.53
CA GLY A 89 0.23 7.58 -6.37
C GLY A 89 0.60 6.15 -6.03
N PHE A 90 1.86 5.79 -6.24
CA PHE A 90 2.34 4.44 -5.95
C PHE A 90 3.77 4.46 -5.43
N ARG A 91 4.16 3.39 -4.79
CA ARG A 91 5.53 3.09 -4.39
C ARG A 91 5.77 1.61 -4.45
N SER A 92 6.88 1.21 -5.09
CA SER A 92 7.36 -0.16 -5.11
C SER A 92 8.48 -0.38 -4.10
N PHE A 93 8.60 -1.61 -3.67
CA PHE A 93 9.65 -2.16 -2.82
C PHE A 93 10.11 -3.49 -3.40
N ASP A 94 11.36 -3.85 -3.15
CA ASP A 94 11.82 -5.21 -3.39
C ASP A 94 10.96 -6.19 -2.59
N LYS A 95 10.83 -7.40 -3.10
CA LYS A 95 10.05 -8.44 -2.42
C LYS A 95 10.59 -8.70 -1.02
N LEU A 96 9.74 -8.59 -0.03
CA LEU A 96 10.06 -8.90 1.36
C LEU A 96 10.09 -10.43 1.57
N PRO A 97 10.78 -10.93 2.61
CA PRO A 97 10.74 -12.34 3.00
C PRO A 97 9.32 -12.84 3.24
N GLU A 98 9.15 -14.15 3.31
CA GLU A 98 7.89 -14.76 3.71
C GLU A 98 7.44 -14.25 5.08
N GLY A 99 6.14 -14.00 5.21
CA GLY A 99 5.59 -13.54 6.46
C GLY A 99 4.34 -12.71 6.31
N LYS A 100 3.78 -12.34 7.45
CA LYS A 100 2.64 -11.43 7.56
C LYS A 100 3.13 -10.03 7.88
N TYR A 101 2.63 -9.07 7.13
CA TYR A 101 3.01 -7.67 7.22
C TYR A 101 1.80 -6.80 7.49
N THR A 102 2.04 -5.70 8.19
CA THR A 102 1.04 -4.65 8.42
C THR A 102 1.55 -3.35 7.84
N TYR A 103 0.64 -2.53 7.34
CA TYR A 103 0.94 -1.17 6.92
C TYR A 103 -0.06 -0.18 7.51
N SER A 104 0.38 1.05 7.62
CA SER A 104 -0.45 2.21 7.92
C SER A 104 -0.11 3.34 6.97
N ALA A 105 -1.11 3.94 6.34
CA ALA A 105 -0.95 5.06 5.44
C ALA A 105 -1.69 6.27 5.98
N THR A 106 -1.05 7.44 5.94
CA THR A 106 -1.61 8.68 6.48
C THR A 106 -1.43 9.84 5.51
N TYR A 107 -2.54 10.45 5.15
CA TYR A 107 -2.59 11.81 4.61
C TYR A 107 -2.86 12.79 5.74
N LYS A 108 -1.96 13.75 5.96
CA LYS A 108 -2.06 14.68 7.12
C LYS A 108 -3.20 15.70 6.99
N GLY A 109 -3.72 15.91 5.79
CA GLY A 109 -4.69 16.96 5.51
C GLY A 109 -4.04 18.32 5.24
N THR A 110 -4.89 19.31 5.07
CA THR A 110 -4.56 20.74 4.94
C THR A 110 -5.57 21.56 5.73
N ASP A 111 -5.46 22.87 5.73
CA ASP A 111 -6.46 23.77 6.35
C ASP A 111 -7.87 23.61 5.75
N LYS A 112 -7.98 23.07 4.53
CA LYS A 112 -9.25 22.93 3.81
C LYS A 112 -9.73 21.48 3.72
N ILE A 113 -8.82 20.51 3.84
CA ILE A 113 -9.08 19.09 3.64
C ILE A 113 -8.68 18.31 4.89
N SER A 114 -9.54 17.45 5.38
CA SER A 114 -9.30 16.68 6.59
C SER A 114 -8.19 15.64 6.40
N ARG A 115 -7.60 15.20 7.51
CA ARG A 115 -6.73 14.02 7.56
C ARG A 115 -7.51 12.77 7.15
N ALA A 116 -6.81 11.85 6.46
CA ALA A 116 -7.31 10.51 6.16
C ALA A 116 -6.25 9.46 6.47
N THR A 117 -6.67 8.27 6.86
CA THR A 117 -5.80 7.12 7.13
C THR A 117 -6.38 5.87 6.50
N ASP A 118 -5.49 4.98 6.09
CA ASP A 118 -5.82 3.61 5.70
C ASP A 118 -4.78 2.67 6.29
N ASN A 119 -5.18 1.47 6.65
CA ASN A 119 -4.28 0.46 7.20
C ASN A 119 -4.75 -0.93 6.75
N GLY A 120 -3.83 -1.85 6.70
CA GLY A 120 -4.13 -3.20 6.27
C GLY A 120 -3.01 -4.18 6.59
N THR A 121 -3.26 -5.41 6.18
CA THR A 121 -2.33 -6.51 6.31
C THR A 121 -2.19 -7.23 4.98
N PHE A 122 -1.03 -7.79 4.71
CA PHE A 122 -0.80 -8.67 3.57
C PHE A 122 0.15 -9.80 3.98
N GLU A 123 0.16 -10.88 3.22
CA GLU A 123 0.96 -12.06 3.48
C GLU A 123 1.78 -12.42 2.24
N ILE A 124 3.08 -12.58 2.43
CA ILE A 124 3.98 -13.11 1.42
C ILE A 124 4.17 -14.59 1.73
N LYS A 125 3.78 -15.43 0.78
CA LYS A 125 3.90 -16.89 0.88
C LYS A 125 5.09 -17.36 0.08
N SER A 126 5.69 -18.48 0.52
CA SER A 126 6.61 -19.23 -0.31
C SER A 126 5.91 -19.76 -1.55
N VAL A 127 6.60 -19.70 -2.66
CA VAL A 127 6.18 -20.48 -3.83
C VAL A 127 6.83 -21.87 -3.67
N GLU A 128 6.06 -22.82 -3.19
CA GLU A 128 6.51 -24.22 -3.19
C GLU A 128 6.43 -24.76 -4.62
N TYR A 129 7.58 -24.98 -5.21
CA TYR A 129 7.67 -25.68 -6.48
C TYR A 129 7.67 -27.19 -6.21
N ASN A 130 6.62 -27.88 -6.65
CA ASN A 130 6.62 -29.32 -6.66
C ASN A 130 7.64 -29.82 -7.69
N VAL A 131 8.63 -30.54 -7.23
CA VAL A 131 9.69 -31.13 -8.06
C VAL A 131 9.52 -32.64 -8.15
N ILE A 132 9.99 -33.22 -9.25
CA ILE A 132 10.00 -34.66 -9.48
C ILE A 132 11.45 -35.09 -9.61
N LEU A 133 11.90 -35.90 -8.64
CA LEU A 133 13.18 -36.58 -8.75
C LEU A 133 12.93 -37.98 -9.31
N ASN A 134 13.53 -38.25 -10.46
CA ASN A 134 13.43 -39.54 -11.12
C ASN A 134 14.83 -40.16 -11.24
N ALA A 135 14.94 -41.42 -10.80
CA ALA A 135 16.15 -42.20 -10.91
C ALA A 135 15.75 -43.67 -11.22
N PRO A 136 16.09 -44.19 -12.40
CA PRO A 136 15.76 -45.56 -12.75
C PRO A 136 16.68 -46.55 -12.04
N ASP A 137 16.19 -47.78 -11.91
CA ASP A 137 17.03 -48.90 -11.44
C ASP A 137 18.22 -49.11 -12.39
N VAL A 138 19.39 -49.31 -11.81
CA VAL A 138 20.60 -49.54 -12.55
C VAL A 138 21.14 -50.95 -12.25
N LYS A 139 21.37 -51.69 -13.31
CA LYS A 139 22.12 -52.97 -13.26
C LYS A 139 23.45 -52.79 -13.91
N MET A 140 24.52 -53.16 -13.22
CA MET A 140 25.88 -53.02 -13.76
C MET A 140 26.69 -54.30 -13.51
N THR A 141 27.67 -54.51 -14.38
CA THR A 141 28.70 -55.51 -14.16
C THR A 141 29.97 -54.82 -13.66
N TYR A 142 30.79 -55.52 -12.88
CA TYR A 142 31.98 -54.91 -12.33
C TYR A 142 32.86 -54.29 -13.44
N HIS A 143 33.16 -52.99 -13.29
CA HIS A 143 33.93 -52.17 -14.21
C HIS A 143 33.36 -51.95 -15.64
N ASP A 144 32.05 -52.10 -15.85
CA ASP A 144 31.42 -51.84 -17.16
C ASP A 144 31.20 -50.35 -17.52
N GLY A 145 31.48 -49.44 -16.60
CA GLY A 145 31.35 -48.01 -16.80
C GLY A 145 29.90 -47.47 -16.70
N THR A 146 28.94 -48.29 -16.35
CA THR A 146 27.54 -47.87 -16.15
C THR A 146 27.44 -46.76 -15.10
N ARG A 147 26.64 -45.76 -15.36
CA ARG A 147 26.44 -44.61 -14.49
C ARG A 147 25.01 -44.59 -13.89
N PHE A 148 24.88 -44.22 -12.64
CA PHE A 148 23.62 -43.86 -12.07
C PHE A 148 23.25 -42.46 -12.51
N ILE A 149 22.02 -42.28 -13.04
CA ILE A 149 21.55 -40.98 -13.54
C ILE A 149 20.27 -40.63 -12.78
N ALA A 150 20.29 -39.50 -12.10
CA ALA A 150 19.11 -38.91 -11.49
C ALA A 150 18.76 -37.63 -12.26
N THR A 151 17.50 -37.41 -12.49
CA THR A 151 16.97 -36.19 -13.12
C THR A 151 16.00 -35.49 -12.18
N LEU A 152 16.17 -34.19 -11.99
CA LEU A 152 15.26 -33.34 -11.23
C LEU A 152 14.54 -32.40 -12.18
N THR A 153 13.22 -32.44 -12.16
CA THR A 153 12.37 -31.59 -13.03
C THR A 153 11.27 -30.91 -12.22
N ASP A 154 10.72 -29.84 -12.77
CA ASP A 154 9.42 -29.30 -12.32
C ASP A 154 8.25 -30.21 -12.79
N LYS A 155 7.01 -29.86 -12.40
CA LYS A 155 5.79 -30.60 -12.84
C LYS A 155 5.57 -30.58 -14.34
N GLN A 156 6.12 -29.59 -15.05
CA GLN A 156 6.02 -29.41 -16.50
C GLN A 156 7.09 -30.22 -17.25
N GLY A 157 8.03 -30.84 -16.51
CA GLY A 157 9.12 -31.61 -17.08
C GLY A 157 10.38 -30.79 -17.41
N ASN A 158 10.42 -29.51 -17.06
CA ASN A 158 11.61 -28.68 -17.28
C ASN A 158 12.70 -29.06 -16.27
N PRO A 159 13.98 -29.21 -16.71
CA PRO A 159 15.06 -29.60 -15.81
C PRO A 159 15.43 -28.48 -14.85
N ILE A 160 15.55 -28.84 -13.56
CA ILE A 160 16.08 -27.96 -12.53
C ILE A 160 17.58 -28.15 -12.47
N ARG A 161 18.32 -27.06 -12.73
CA ARG A 161 19.78 -27.06 -12.79
C ARG A 161 20.36 -26.62 -11.45
N ASP A 162 21.60 -27.06 -11.19
CA ASP A 162 22.41 -26.62 -10.03
C ASP A 162 21.78 -26.87 -8.66
N ALA A 163 20.78 -27.75 -8.58
CA ALA A 163 20.19 -28.17 -7.31
C ALA A 163 21.01 -29.31 -6.69
N PRO A 164 21.39 -29.25 -5.41
CA PRO A 164 22.09 -30.33 -4.75
C PRO A 164 21.16 -31.56 -4.59
N ILE A 165 21.65 -32.72 -5.03
CA ILE A 165 20.98 -34.01 -4.83
C ILE A 165 21.88 -34.86 -3.96
N GLU A 166 21.35 -35.34 -2.84
CA GLU A 166 22.05 -36.28 -1.98
C GLU A 166 21.75 -37.73 -2.38
N ILE A 167 22.78 -38.53 -2.55
CA ILE A 167 22.65 -39.95 -2.92
C ILE A 167 23.29 -40.79 -1.82
N THR A 168 22.51 -41.71 -1.26
CA THR A 168 23.00 -42.67 -0.26
C THR A 168 23.00 -44.08 -0.84
N ILE A 169 24.09 -44.83 -0.60
CA ILE A 169 24.18 -46.23 -0.99
C ILE A 169 24.43 -47.06 0.30
N ASN A 170 23.51 -47.97 0.60
CA ASN A 170 23.55 -48.78 1.83
C ASN A 170 23.72 -47.94 3.11
N GLY A 171 23.05 -46.76 3.16
CA GLY A 171 23.10 -45.84 4.29
C GLY A 171 24.40 -45.04 4.43
N LYS A 172 25.26 -45.03 3.40
CA LYS A 172 26.45 -44.14 3.29
C LYS A 172 26.19 -43.10 2.21
N THR A 173 26.38 -41.86 2.59
CA THR A 173 26.30 -40.67 1.70
C THR A 173 27.65 -40.40 1.08
#